data_72af68e92c49d007e08130e8a99c7e85
#
_entry.id   72af68e92c49d007e08130e8a99c7e85
#
_cell.length_a   1.000
_cell.length_b   1.000
_cell.length_c   1.000
_cell.angle_alpha   90.00
_cell.angle_beta   90.00
_cell.angle_gamma   90.00
#
_symmetry.space_group_name_H-M   'P 1'
#
loop_
_entity.id
_entity.type
_entity.pdbx_description
1 polymer ?
#
loop_
_entity_poly.entity_id
_entity_poly.type
_entity_poly.pdbx_seq_one_letter_code
_entity_poly.pdbx_strand_id
1 'polypeptide(L)'
;MRSIVYLIGAGPGAPDLITLRGYQCLQQAEVVIYDHRVHADVLHYATAQAERIDVGGGTADPSAQDAICFLIAEKAREGKVVARLKRGDSFLFDHGGEEALFLHEQGIPFEVVPGVPAAIGAAAYAGIPITYPGGGDTVTFVRGYEDDGRERARINWDSLAGLGGTVVCYAGPKQLPKMLAALIEHGRPADESAAIIVNGTLSSQRTITGTLAELADAVDEHPVGAALLIVGRVVNFRQHLRWFDSRPLFGRCALVMHSNEQADEMASLLRRQGAEVLMDTDAGLDVYRQLLDRKVDVVTFTSASAVLGFLASLGADQASDLLAHTAVATLGAAAADAVTRANLTPAIQLSAGSLAAFAEAIAAHFRSN
;
A
#
# COMPACT_ATOMS: atom_id res chain seq x y z
N MET A 1 -29.01 15.58 4.56
CA MET A 1 -27.97 15.41 5.60
C MET A 1 -27.22 16.72 5.74
N ARG A 2 -26.66 17.02 6.95
CA ARG A 2 -25.82 18.21 7.09
C ARG A 2 -24.49 17.93 6.37
N SER A 3 -24.00 18.87 5.56
CA SER A 3 -22.66 18.84 4.98
C SER A 3 -21.61 18.68 6.08
N ILE A 4 -20.64 17.78 5.86
CA ILE A 4 -19.53 17.52 6.78
C ILE A 4 -18.30 17.10 5.98
N VAL A 5 -17.11 17.42 6.48
CA VAL A 5 -15.83 16.95 5.94
C VAL A 5 -15.23 15.93 6.88
N TYR A 6 -14.89 14.76 6.37
CA TYR A 6 -14.12 13.74 7.08
C TYR A 6 -12.66 13.78 6.65
N LEU A 7 -11.75 14.12 7.56
CA LEU A 7 -10.30 14.03 7.32
C LEU A 7 -9.82 12.63 7.71
N ILE A 8 -9.64 11.76 6.73
CA ILE A 8 -9.48 10.31 6.95
C ILE A 8 -8.04 9.89 6.67
N GLY A 9 -7.41 9.20 7.64
CA GLY A 9 -6.18 8.46 7.40
C GLY A 9 -6.49 7.13 6.69
N ALA A 10 -5.95 6.96 5.49
CA ALA A 10 -6.15 5.77 4.64
C ALA A 10 -5.30 4.55 5.07
N GLY A 11 -4.42 4.72 6.04
CA GLY A 11 -3.47 3.69 6.43
C GLY A 11 -2.18 3.67 5.59
N PRO A 12 -1.27 2.73 5.85
CA PRO A 12 0.10 2.75 5.34
C PRO A 12 0.23 2.25 3.89
N GLY A 13 -0.78 1.60 3.35
CA GLY A 13 -0.78 1.01 2.01
C GLY A 13 -1.82 -0.09 1.85
N ALA A 14 -1.72 -1.18 2.62
CA ALA A 14 -2.72 -2.25 2.59
C ALA A 14 -4.12 -1.70 2.88
N PRO A 15 -5.11 -1.95 2.00
CA PRO A 15 -6.43 -1.33 2.12
C PRO A 15 -7.20 -1.78 3.37
N ASP A 16 -6.98 -2.99 3.84
CA ASP A 16 -7.57 -3.55 5.06
C ASP A 16 -7.03 -2.95 6.37
N LEU A 17 -6.02 -2.07 6.27
CA LEU A 17 -5.53 -1.29 7.40
C LEU A 17 -6.21 0.08 7.56
N ILE A 18 -7.24 0.37 6.79
CA ILE A 18 -8.13 1.49 7.08
C ILE A 18 -8.90 1.20 8.37
N THR A 19 -9.19 2.24 9.16
CA THR A 19 -10.02 2.05 10.35
C THR A 19 -11.48 1.79 9.95
N LEU A 20 -12.20 1.05 10.79
CA LEU A 20 -13.64 0.83 10.59
C LEU A 20 -14.41 2.16 10.45
N ARG A 21 -14.01 3.19 11.22
CA ARG A 21 -14.60 4.52 11.09
C ARG A 21 -14.30 5.15 9.74
N GLY A 22 -13.07 5.05 9.24
CA GLY A 22 -12.69 5.53 7.91
C GLY A 22 -13.49 4.87 6.80
N TYR A 23 -13.65 3.55 6.86
CA TYR A 23 -14.51 2.79 5.95
C TYR A 23 -15.96 3.30 5.98
N GLN A 24 -16.56 3.45 7.18
CA GLN A 24 -17.94 3.95 7.33
C GLN A 24 -18.13 5.37 6.78
N CYS A 25 -17.14 6.24 6.95
CA CYS A 25 -17.18 7.59 6.40
C CYS A 25 -17.09 7.58 4.87
N LEU A 26 -16.24 6.72 4.28
CA LEU A 26 -16.15 6.56 2.82
C LEU A 26 -17.46 6.05 2.20
N GLN A 27 -18.16 5.13 2.87
CA GLN A 27 -19.48 4.65 2.43
C GLN A 27 -20.56 5.75 2.38
N GLN A 28 -20.38 6.85 3.10
CA GLN A 28 -21.33 7.96 3.16
C GLN A 28 -20.88 9.15 2.29
N ALA A 29 -19.64 9.14 1.82
CA ALA A 29 -19.07 10.24 1.05
C ALA A 29 -19.70 10.36 -0.34
N GLU A 30 -20.08 11.58 -0.70
CA GLU A 30 -20.53 11.96 -2.03
C GLU A 30 -19.36 12.45 -2.90
N VAL A 31 -18.30 12.96 -2.22
CA VAL A 31 -17.05 13.40 -2.85
C VAL A 31 -15.87 12.83 -2.07
N VAL A 32 -14.92 12.20 -2.77
CA VAL A 32 -13.65 11.71 -2.21
C VAL A 32 -12.51 12.50 -2.83
N ILE A 33 -11.86 13.34 -2.03
CA ILE A 33 -10.68 14.10 -2.42
C ILE A 33 -9.47 13.39 -1.83
N TYR A 34 -8.54 12.90 -2.66
CA TYR A 34 -7.48 12.01 -2.19
C TYR A 34 -6.10 12.36 -2.74
N ASP A 35 -5.06 12.06 -1.96
CA ASP A 35 -3.68 12.18 -2.39
C ASP A 35 -3.31 11.03 -3.34
N HIS A 36 -2.56 11.31 -4.38
CA HIS A 36 -2.13 10.35 -5.40
C HIS A 36 -1.47 9.07 -4.85
N ARG A 37 -0.90 9.10 -3.65
CA ARG A 37 -0.25 7.96 -3.00
C ARG A 37 -1.19 7.09 -2.17
N VAL A 38 -2.47 7.40 -2.11
CA VAL A 38 -3.49 6.52 -1.52
C VAL A 38 -3.66 5.30 -2.42
N HIS A 39 -3.68 4.10 -1.83
CA HIS A 39 -3.84 2.88 -2.61
C HIS A 39 -5.22 2.85 -3.29
N ALA A 40 -5.25 2.46 -4.56
CA ALA A 40 -6.48 2.49 -5.37
C ALA A 40 -7.61 1.65 -4.74
N ASP A 41 -7.29 0.50 -4.14
CA ASP A 41 -8.29 -0.37 -3.51
C ASP A 41 -9.04 0.31 -2.36
N VAL A 42 -8.43 1.31 -1.67
CA VAL A 42 -9.12 2.07 -0.63
C VAL A 42 -10.24 2.93 -1.22
N LEU A 43 -10.08 3.40 -2.47
CA LEU A 43 -11.09 4.19 -3.16
C LEU A 43 -12.33 3.36 -3.50
N HIS A 44 -12.21 2.04 -3.62
CA HIS A 44 -13.34 1.14 -3.85
C HIS A 44 -14.27 1.01 -2.63
N TYR A 45 -13.83 1.44 -1.45
CA TYR A 45 -14.70 1.52 -0.28
C TYR A 45 -15.72 2.66 -0.35
N ALA A 46 -15.50 3.67 -1.19
CA ALA A 46 -16.51 4.68 -1.47
C ALA A 46 -17.58 4.15 -2.44
N THR A 47 -18.79 4.72 -2.38
CA THR A 47 -19.86 4.35 -3.30
C THR A 47 -19.47 4.61 -4.76
N ALA A 48 -20.02 3.84 -5.69
CA ALA A 48 -19.74 4.00 -7.13
C ALA A 48 -20.13 5.38 -7.66
N GLN A 49 -21.09 6.05 -7.01
CA GLN A 49 -21.60 7.37 -7.37
C GLN A 49 -20.75 8.53 -6.79
N ALA A 50 -19.83 8.24 -5.87
CA ALA A 50 -18.99 9.27 -5.29
C ALA A 50 -18.05 9.87 -6.34
N GLU A 51 -18.03 11.20 -6.42
CA GLU A 51 -17.05 11.93 -7.21
C GLU A 51 -15.65 11.70 -6.64
N ARG A 52 -14.67 11.31 -7.45
CA ARG A 52 -13.29 11.04 -7.03
C ARG A 52 -12.36 12.07 -7.63
N ILE A 53 -11.65 12.83 -6.78
CA ILE A 53 -10.77 13.92 -7.17
C ILE A 53 -9.35 13.63 -6.65
N ASP A 54 -8.43 13.35 -7.57
CA ASP A 54 -7.00 13.23 -7.27
C ASP A 54 -6.41 14.65 -7.17
N VAL A 55 -5.85 14.99 -6.01
CA VAL A 55 -5.19 16.29 -5.79
C VAL A 55 -3.67 16.20 -5.89
N GLY A 56 -3.15 15.12 -6.42
CA GLY A 56 -1.71 14.88 -6.56
C GLY A 56 -1.06 14.47 -5.24
N GLY A 57 0.25 14.47 -5.23
CA GLY A 57 1.07 14.17 -4.03
C GLY A 57 1.80 15.41 -3.59
N GLY A 58 1.53 15.86 -2.38
CA GLY A 58 2.20 16.90 -1.62
C GLY A 58 3.22 17.73 -2.40
N THR A 59 2.76 18.74 -3.09
CA THR A 59 3.67 19.70 -3.72
C THR A 59 4.26 20.58 -2.62
N ALA A 60 5.54 20.92 -2.75
CA ALA A 60 6.21 21.88 -1.89
C ALA A 60 5.65 23.31 -2.02
N ASP A 61 4.74 23.51 -2.96
CA ASP A 61 4.12 24.80 -3.21
C ASP A 61 2.98 25.06 -2.21
N PRO A 62 3.12 26.04 -1.31
CA PRO A 62 2.04 26.41 -0.39
C PRO A 62 0.73 26.77 -1.10
N SER A 63 0.81 27.34 -2.30
CA SER A 63 -0.38 27.68 -3.10
C SER A 63 -1.18 26.46 -3.52
N ALA A 64 -0.54 25.31 -3.70
CA ALA A 64 -1.22 24.06 -4.00
C ALA A 64 -1.99 23.51 -2.77
N GLN A 65 -1.45 23.67 -1.56
CA GLN A 65 -2.16 23.27 -0.33
C GLN A 65 -3.37 24.19 -0.08
N ASP A 66 -3.22 25.50 -0.31
CA ASP A 66 -4.36 26.42 -0.22
C ASP A 66 -5.46 26.06 -1.22
N ALA A 67 -5.10 25.70 -2.46
CA ALA A 67 -6.05 25.25 -3.47
C ALA A 67 -6.81 24.00 -3.04
N ILE A 68 -6.14 23.03 -2.37
CA ILE A 68 -6.79 21.85 -1.80
C ILE A 68 -7.78 22.25 -0.70
N CYS A 69 -7.39 23.14 0.22
CA CYS A 69 -8.27 23.64 1.27
C CYS A 69 -9.52 24.32 0.69
N PHE A 70 -9.35 25.17 -0.34
CA PHE A 70 -10.46 25.81 -1.01
C PHE A 70 -11.39 24.80 -1.71
N LEU A 71 -10.84 23.80 -2.39
CA LEU A 71 -11.61 22.74 -3.05
C LEU A 71 -12.47 21.95 -2.04
N ILE A 72 -11.87 21.56 -0.89
CA ILE A 72 -12.60 20.86 0.18
C ILE A 72 -13.77 21.72 0.68
N ALA A 73 -13.50 23.03 0.94
CA ALA A 73 -14.53 23.95 1.42
C ALA A 73 -15.63 24.21 0.37
N GLU A 74 -15.28 24.31 -0.91
CA GLU A 74 -16.24 24.47 -2.02
C GLU A 74 -17.21 23.30 -2.05
N LYS A 75 -16.71 22.07 -2.08
CA LYS A 75 -17.53 20.85 -2.10
C LYS A 75 -18.43 20.75 -0.85
N ALA A 76 -17.92 21.12 0.32
CA ALA A 76 -18.72 21.16 1.54
C ALA A 76 -19.83 22.23 1.49
N ARG A 77 -19.57 23.41 0.91
CA ARG A 77 -20.59 24.47 0.71
C ARG A 77 -21.65 24.12 -0.31
N GLU A 78 -21.36 23.24 -1.26
CA GLU A 78 -22.36 22.62 -2.14
C GLU A 78 -23.34 21.70 -1.38
N GLY A 79 -23.17 21.51 -0.09
CA GLY A 79 -24.01 20.66 0.75
C GLY A 79 -23.57 19.20 0.78
N LYS A 80 -22.40 18.86 0.20
CA LYS A 80 -21.90 17.50 0.07
C LYS A 80 -21.27 16.96 1.35
N VAL A 81 -21.31 15.64 1.50
CA VAL A 81 -20.49 14.88 2.43
C VAL A 81 -19.15 14.61 1.75
N VAL A 82 -18.09 15.19 2.29
CA VAL A 82 -16.74 15.15 1.69
C VAL A 82 -15.82 14.25 2.51
N ALA A 83 -15.19 13.27 1.88
CA ALA A 83 -14.08 12.49 2.45
C ALA A 83 -12.76 13.04 1.90
N ARG A 84 -11.91 13.61 2.75
CA ARG A 84 -10.53 13.95 2.46
C ARG A 84 -9.64 12.78 2.88
N LEU A 85 -9.12 12.02 1.94
CA LEU A 85 -8.40 10.77 2.17
C LEU A 85 -6.90 10.98 2.01
N LYS A 86 -6.14 10.71 3.07
CA LYS A 86 -4.70 10.99 3.17
C LYS A 86 -3.94 9.70 3.52
N ARG A 87 -2.72 9.54 3.04
CA ARG A 87 -1.92 8.36 3.34
C ARG A 87 -1.50 8.32 4.81
N GLY A 88 -1.50 7.12 5.41
CA GLY A 88 -1.13 6.93 6.82
C GLY A 88 -2.17 7.52 7.75
N ASP A 89 -1.74 8.40 8.62
CA ASP A 89 -2.58 9.21 9.52
C ASP A 89 -2.55 10.67 9.07
N SER A 90 -3.71 11.31 9.01
CA SER A 90 -3.84 12.68 8.48
C SER A 90 -3.16 13.75 9.35
N PHE A 91 -2.90 13.46 10.63
CA PHE A 91 -2.30 14.38 11.59
C PHE A 91 -0.83 14.08 11.92
N LEU A 92 -0.25 13.03 11.33
CA LEU A 92 1.16 12.70 11.53
C LEU A 92 1.99 13.05 10.28
N PHE A 93 2.79 14.13 10.35
CA PHE A 93 3.67 14.62 9.27
C PHE A 93 2.97 14.91 7.94
N ASP A 94 1.71 15.28 8.01
CA ASP A 94 0.86 15.62 6.89
C ASP A 94 0.14 16.97 7.12
N HIS A 95 -0.63 17.45 6.14
CA HIS A 95 -1.33 18.75 6.17
C HIS A 95 -2.72 18.70 6.80
N GLY A 96 -3.13 17.59 7.39
CA GLY A 96 -4.46 17.45 7.99
C GLY A 96 -4.77 18.48 9.08
N GLY A 97 -3.76 18.91 9.85
CA GLY A 97 -3.92 19.97 10.84
C GLY A 97 -4.23 21.33 10.20
N GLU A 98 -3.55 21.68 9.10
CA GLU A 98 -3.78 22.91 8.34
C GLU A 98 -5.18 22.88 7.69
N GLU A 99 -5.55 21.75 7.08
CA GLU A 99 -6.87 21.53 6.48
C GLU A 99 -7.99 21.67 7.55
N ALA A 100 -7.80 21.09 8.74
CA ALA A 100 -8.75 21.19 9.85
C ALA A 100 -8.91 22.63 10.37
N LEU A 101 -7.80 23.36 10.52
CA LEU A 101 -7.80 24.75 10.96
C LEU A 101 -8.53 25.63 9.95
N PHE A 102 -8.24 25.47 8.67
CA PHE A 102 -8.91 26.20 7.60
C PHE A 102 -10.43 25.95 7.61
N LEU A 103 -10.87 24.68 7.75
CA LEU A 103 -12.30 24.35 7.83
C LEU A 103 -12.97 24.98 9.05
N HIS A 104 -12.27 24.99 10.18
CA HIS A 104 -12.76 25.67 11.40
C HIS A 104 -12.97 27.18 11.17
N GLU A 105 -11.99 27.85 10.59
CA GLU A 105 -12.07 29.29 10.28
C GLU A 105 -13.19 29.61 9.29
N GLN A 106 -13.49 28.68 8.39
CA GLN A 106 -14.61 28.81 7.44
C GLN A 106 -15.97 28.40 8.01
N GLY A 107 -16.04 27.95 9.27
CA GLY A 107 -17.27 27.49 9.91
C GLY A 107 -17.84 26.20 9.32
N ILE A 108 -17.00 25.38 8.67
CA ILE A 108 -17.39 24.13 8.03
C ILE A 108 -17.23 22.99 9.06
N PRO A 109 -18.28 22.18 9.32
CA PRO A 109 -18.18 21.04 10.22
C PRO A 109 -17.20 19.99 9.67
N PHE A 110 -16.34 19.45 10.53
CA PHE A 110 -15.44 18.38 10.16
C PHE A 110 -15.26 17.37 11.30
N GLU A 111 -14.80 16.18 10.93
CA GLU A 111 -14.39 15.11 11.85
C GLU A 111 -13.02 14.58 11.41
N VAL A 112 -12.12 14.37 12.35
CA VAL A 112 -10.83 13.75 12.09
C VAL A 112 -10.93 12.26 12.40
N VAL A 113 -10.61 11.44 11.40
CA VAL A 113 -10.61 9.98 11.51
C VAL A 113 -9.18 9.47 11.42
N PRO A 114 -8.59 9.01 12.53
CA PRO A 114 -7.21 8.51 12.54
C PRO A 114 -6.99 7.35 11.57
N GLY A 115 -5.77 7.24 11.06
CA GLY A 115 -5.29 6.11 10.28
C GLY A 115 -4.08 5.44 10.90
N VAL A 116 -3.70 4.24 10.44
CA VAL A 116 -2.47 3.58 10.87
C VAL A 116 -1.27 4.27 10.23
N PRO A 117 -0.36 4.91 11.00
CA PRO A 117 0.84 5.51 10.43
C PRO A 117 1.77 4.47 9.79
N ALA A 118 2.46 4.86 8.73
CA ALA A 118 3.41 3.95 8.08
C ALA A 118 4.52 3.46 9.04
N ALA A 119 4.97 4.30 9.98
CA ALA A 119 5.93 3.90 11.01
C ALA A 119 5.46 2.70 11.84
N ILE A 120 4.18 2.59 12.10
CA ILE A 120 3.58 1.46 12.84
C ILE A 120 3.29 0.29 11.90
N GLY A 121 2.55 0.55 10.82
CA GLY A 121 2.07 -0.50 9.93
C GLY A 121 3.18 -1.21 9.17
N ALA A 122 4.11 -0.45 8.56
CA ALA A 122 5.20 -1.05 7.80
C ALA A 122 6.21 -1.78 8.71
N ALA A 123 6.48 -1.27 9.92
CA ALA A 123 7.32 -1.97 10.89
C ALA A 123 6.71 -3.32 11.29
N ALA A 124 5.40 -3.35 11.62
CA ALA A 124 4.69 -4.59 11.96
C ALA A 124 4.72 -5.60 10.81
N TYR A 125 4.51 -5.16 9.58
CA TYR A 125 4.55 -6.01 8.38
C TYR A 125 5.98 -6.45 8.03
N ALA A 126 6.99 -5.68 8.42
CA ALA A 126 8.39 -6.11 8.34
C ALA A 126 8.80 -7.08 9.46
N GLY A 127 7.92 -7.36 10.43
CA GLY A 127 8.26 -8.19 11.60
C GLY A 127 9.22 -7.48 12.57
N ILE A 128 9.14 -6.15 12.64
CA ILE A 128 9.97 -5.32 13.54
C ILE A 128 9.04 -4.66 14.56
N PRO A 129 9.01 -5.11 15.82
CA PRO A 129 8.29 -4.41 16.87
C PRO A 129 9.01 -3.10 17.19
N ILE A 130 8.34 -1.95 17.09
CA ILE A 130 8.98 -0.65 17.33
C ILE A 130 9.33 -0.42 18.81
N THR A 131 8.75 -1.21 19.70
CA THR A 131 9.10 -1.28 21.13
C THR A 131 9.24 -2.73 21.54
N TYR A 132 10.14 -3.00 22.51
CA TYR A 132 10.30 -4.31 23.09
C TYR A 132 10.90 -4.17 24.51
N PRO A 133 10.47 -4.93 25.50
CA PRO A 133 11.07 -4.90 26.84
C PRO A 133 12.59 -5.11 26.77
N GLY A 134 13.37 -4.13 27.26
CA GLY A 134 14.84 -4.13 27.16
C GLY A 134 15.41 -3.63 25.82
N GLY A 135 14.57 -3.26 24.86
CA GLY A 135 14.98 -2.67 23.56
C GLY A 135 15.01 -1.15 23.55
N GLY A 136 14.66 -0.52 24.67
CA GLY A 136 14.51 0.92 24.81
C GLY A 136 13.05 1.32 25.07
N ASP A 137 12.86 2.28 25.97
CA ASP A 137 11.55 2.72 26.43
C ASP A 137 11.03 3.93 25.62
N THR A 138 11.76 4.31 24.57
CA THR A 138 11.43 5.47 23.73
C THR A 138 11.35 5.10 22.27
N VAL A 139 10.39 5.75 21.57
CA VAL A 139 10.30 5.73 20.11
C VAL A 139 10.26 7.17 19.61
N THR A 140 11.13 7.51 18.69
CA THR A 140 11.19 8.83 18.09
C THR A 140 10.83 8.74 16.60
N PHE A 141 9.76 9.42 16.19
CA PHE A 141 9.39 9.58 14.79
C PHE A 141 10.04 10.85 14.24
N VAL A 142 10.70 10.71 13.10
CA VAL A 142 11.42 11.80 12.44
C VAL A 142 10.89 11.99 11.04
N ARG A 143 10.51 13.24 10.70
CA ARG A 143 10.22 13.62 9.32
C ARG A 143 11.53 14.01 8.66
N GLY A 144 12.01 13.19 7.73
CA GLY A 144 13.28 13.39 7.05
C GLY A 144 13.17 13.66 5.56
N TYR A 145 11.96 13.79 5.01
CA TYR A 145 11.83 14.18 3.62
C TYR A 145 11.75 15.68 3.47
N GLU A 146 12.44 16.15 2.46
CA GLU A 146 12.37 17.50 1.96
C GLU A 146 11.48 17.45 0.72
N ASP A 147 10.41 18.21 0.71
CA ASP A 147 9.81 18.63 -0.54
C ASP A 147 10.71 19.74 -1.10
N ASP A 148 11.07 19.66 -2.39
CA ASP A 148 11.87 20.70 -3.05
C ASP A 148 11.17 22.06 -2.86
N GLY A 149 11.68 22.90 -1.98
CA GLY A 149 11.16 24.25 -1.69
C GLY A 149 10.64 24.49 -0.26
N ARG A 150 10.50 23.49 0.60
CA ARG A 150 10.22 23.70 2.04
C ARG A 150 11.51 23.93 2.83
N GLU A 151 11.40 24.74 3.89
CA GLU A 151 12.49 24.84 4.87
C GLU A 151 12.90 23.43 5.32
N ARG A 152 14.23 23.16 5.27
CA ARG A 152 14.80 21.91 5.74
C ARG A 152 14.31 21.62 7.14
N ALA A 153 13.81 20.42 7.36
CA ALA A 153 13.51 19.97 8.72
C ALA A 153 14.75 20.17 9.58
N ARG A 154 14.66 21.08 10.56
CA ARG A 154 15.78 21.38 11.49
C ARG A 154 15.87 20.27 12.52
N ILE A 155 16.39 19.12 12.10
CA ILE A 155 16.63 18.01 13.01
C ILE A 155 17.86 18.33 13.83
N ASN A 156 17.73 18.31 15.15
CA ASN A 156 18.89 18.33 16.04
C ASN A 156 19.51 16.93 16.07
N TRP A 157 20.47 16.71 15.20
CA TRP A 157 21.10 15.40 15.02
C TRP A 157 21.88 14.94 16.25
N ASP A 158 22.55 15.86 16.99
CA ASP A 158 23.24 15.53 18.25
C ASP A 158 22.28 14.96 19.28
N SER A 159 21.14 15.64 19.47
CA SER A 159 20.12 15.16 20.39
C SER A 159 19.51 13.84 19.92
N LEU A 160 19.22 13.70 18.64
CA LEU A 160 18.62 12.51 18.07
C LEU A 160 19.55 11.29 18.16
N ALA A 161 20.83 11.46 17.85
CA ALA A 161 21.82 10.40 17.93
C ALA A 161 22.06 9.94 19.39
N GLY A 162 21.98 10.87 20.34
CA GLY A 162 22.12 10.58 21.79
C GLY A 162 20.89 9.92 22.43
N LEU A 163 19.72 9.92 21.78
CA LEU A 163 18.51 9.29 22.30
C LEU A 163 18.62 7.77 22.23
N GLY A 164 18.38 7.11 23.37
CA GLY A 164 18.18 5.65 23.39
C GLY A 164 16.87 5.24 22.72
N GLY A 165 16.69 3.94 22.55
CA GLY A 165 15.46 3.38 21.98
C GLY A 165 15.42 3.33 20.46
N THR A 166 14.22 3.32 19.90
CA THR A 166 14.00 3.16 18.46
C THR A 166 13.80 4.50 17.78
N VAL A 167 14.54 4.75 16.71
CA VAL A 167 14.33 5.89 15.83
C VAL A 167 13.68 5.41 14.54
N VAL A 168 12.58 6.04 14.13
CA VAL A 168 11.86 5.74 12.90
C VAL A 168 11.77 7.00 12.05
N CYS A 169 12.47 6.99 10.92
CA CYS A 169 12.56 8.13 10.02
C CYS A 169 11.73 7.90 8.76
N TYR A 170 10.86 8.86 8.44
CA TYR A 170 10.20 8.93 7.14
C TYR A 170 11.18 9.58 6.17
N ALA A 171 11.69 8.81 5.21
CA ALA A 171 12.71 9.26 4.29
C ALA A 171 12.27 9.15 2.83
N GLY A 172 12.59 10.16 2.03
CA GLY A 172 12.60 10.04 0.59
C GLY A 172 13.92 9.42 0.10
N PRO A 173 13.97 9.01 -1.18
CA PRO A 173 15.17 8.37 -1.76
C PRO A 173 16.44 9.21 -1.61
N LYS A 174 16.34 10.54 -1.82
CA LYS A 174 17.47 11.44 -1.76
C LYS A 174 17.92 11.79 -0.34
N GLN A 175 17.04 11.63 0.66
CA GLN A 175 17.32 11.97 2.06
C GLN A 175 17.89 10.79 2.83
N LEU A 176 17.53 9.58 2.46
CA LEU A 176 17.92 8.37 3.19
C LEU A 176 19.44 8.24 3.39
N PRO A 177 20.32 8.42 2.36
CA PRO A 177 21.76 8.37 2.55
C PRO A 177 22.25 9.47 3.51
N LYS A 178 21.71 10.68 3.41
CA LYS A 178 22.08 11.81 4.27
C LYS A 178 21.69 11.57 5.73
N MET A 179 20.56 10.92 5.96
CA MET A 179 20.09 10.61 7.32
C MET A 179 20.95 9.53 7.96
N LEU A 180 21.32 8.49 7.22
CA LEU A 180 22.23 7.44 7.68
C LEU A 180 23.59 8.04 8.07
N ALA A 181 24.19 8.86 7.19
CA ALA A 181 25.44 9.55 7.44
C ALA A 181 25.35 10.46 8.67
N ALA A 182 24.31 11.31 8.75
CA ALA A 182 24.13 12.24 9.86
C ALA A 182 23.97 11.53 11.22
N LEU A 183 23.27 10.41 11.30
CA LEU A 183 23.15 9.64 12.53
C LEU A 183 24.51 9.13 13.01
N ILE A 184 25.36 8.64 12.11
CA ILE A 184 26.71 8.16 12.43
C ILE A 184 27.63 9.32 12.81
N GLU A 185 27.65 10.39 12.01
CA GLU A 185 28.48 11.58 12.24
C GLU A 185 28.21 12.25 13.60
N HIS A 186 26.94 12.20 14.06
CA HIS A 186 26.52 12.77 15.34
C HIS A 186 26.54 11.76 16.51
N GLY A 187 27.21 10.61 16.32
CA GLY A 187 27.55 9.69 17.40
C GLY A 187 26.63 8.51 17.61
N ARG A 188 25.71 8.21 16.70
CA ARG A 188 24.98 6.94 16.73
C ARG A 188 25.95 5.80 16.39
N PRO A 189 25.95 4.67 17.13
CA PRO A 189 26.88 3.57 16.84
C PRO A 189 26.73 3.06 15.40
N ALA A 190 27.85 3.01 14.67
CA ALA A 190 27.85 2.58 13.26
C ALA A 190 27.46 1.10 13.09
N ASP A 191 27.68 0.28 14.14
CA ASP A 191 27.31 -1.11 14.23
C ASP A 191 25.89 -1.36 14.75
N GLU A 192 25.10 -0.29 15.02
CA GLU A 192 23.73 -0.45 15.48
C GLU A 192 22.84 -0.99 14.36
N SER A 193 21.96 -1.92 14.75
CA SER A 193 21.02 -2.56 13.82
C SER A 193 20.03 -1.57 13.24
N ALA A 194 19.87 -1.62 11.93
CA ALA A 194 18.94 -0.78 11.20
C ALA A 194 18.21 -1.53 10.10
N ALA A 195 17.07 -1.01 9.67
CA ALA A 195 16.27 -1.54 8.58
C ALA A 195 15.71 -0.42 7.70
N ILE A 196 15.71 -0.65 6.40
CA ILE A 196 15.04 0.20 5.41
C ILE A 196 13.85 -0.57 4.87
N ILE A 197 12.65 0.02 4.96
CA ILE A 197 11.40 -0.58 4.47
C ILE A 197 10.86 0.30 3.35
N VAL A 198 10.74 -0.28 2.17
CA VAL A 198 10.16 0.35 0.97
C VAL A 198 8.82 -0.32 0.68
N ASN A 199 7.82 0.45 0.24
CA ASN A 199 6.47 -0.01 -0.07
C ASN A 199 5.83 -0.83 1.07
N GLY A 200 6.03 -0.39 2.31
CA GLY A 200 5.55 -1.11 3.49
C GLY A 200 4.06 -1.47 3.41
N THR A 201 3.72 -2.68 3.85
CA THR A 201 2.39 -3.31 3.87
C THR A 201 1.85 -3.78 2.51
N LEU A 202 2.53 -3.48 1.41
CA LEU A 202 2.15 -3.95 0.07
C LEU A 202 2.87 -5.26 -0.28
N SER A 203 2.35 -6.01 -1.23
CA SER A 203 3.01 -7.22 -1.78
C SER A 203 4.41 -6.93 -2.34
N SER A 204 4.64 -5.70 -2.80
CA SER A 204 5.93 -5.20 -3.27
C SER A 204 6.84 -4.67 -2.15
N GLN A 205 6.52 -4.93 -0.89
CA GLN A 205 7.35 -4.51 0.25
C GLN A 205 8.76 -5.09 0.13
N ARG A 206 9.76 -4.23 0.31
CA ARG A 206 11.17 -4.67 0.45
C ARG A 206 11.68 -4.22 1.81
N THR A 207 12.30 -5.13 2.54
CA THR A 207 12.92 -4.84 3.83
C THR A 207 14.40 -5.23 3.75
N ILE A 208 15.27 -4.24 3.88
CA ILE A 208 16.72 -4.40 3.87
C ILE A 208 17.19 -4.19 5.31
N THR A 209 17.94 -5.12 5.87
CA THR A 209 18.46 -5.06 7.24
C THR A 209 19.99 -5.13 7.25
N GLY A 210 20.60 -4.48 8.21
CA GLY A 210 22.04 -4.46 8.42
C GLY A 210 22.39 -3.55 9.59
N THR A 211 23.64 -3.18 9.70
CA THR A 211 24.10 -2.10 10.58
C THR A 211 23.89 -0.74 9.89
N LEU A 212 23.95 0.34 10.67
CA LEU A 212 23.89 1.69 10.10
C LEU A 212 24.97 1.91 9.04
N ALA A 213 26.21 1.44 9.30
CA ALA A 213 27.32 1.56 8.35
C ALA A 213 27.06 0.77 7.07
N GLU A 214 26.68 -0.52 7.19
CA GLU A 214 26.37 -1.37 6.02
C GLU A 214 25.25 -0.79 5.16
N LEU A 215 24.21 -0.23 5.79
CA LEU A 215 23.11 0.40 5.05
C LEU A 215 23.52 1.73 4.41
N ALA A 216 24.42 2.49 5.06
CA ALA A 216 24.95 3.73 4.48
C ALA A 216 25.77 3.46 3.21
N ASP A 217 26.56 2.36 3.22
CA ASP A 217 27.36 1.94 2.07
C ASP A 217 26.50 1.31 0.95
N ALA A 218 25.42 0.61 1.33
CA ALA A 218 24.57 -0.15 0.40
C ALA A 218 23.40 0.64 -0.18
N VAL A 219 23.09 1.83 0.37
CA VAL A 219 22.02 2.67 -0.19
C VAL A 219 22.45 3.18 -1.55
N ASP A 220 21.99 2.48 -2.57
CA ASP A 220 22.10 2.92 -3.96
C ASP A 220 21.37 4.27 -4.09
N GLU A 221 21.94 5.18 -4.89
CA GLU A 221 21.41 6.53 -5.15
C GLU A 221 20.00 6.51 -5.78
N HIS A 222 19.42 5.33 -6.03
CA HIS A 222 18.14 5.13 -6.69
C HIS A 222 17.13 4.24 -5.93
N PRO A 223 16.84 4.46 -4.65
CA PRO A 223 15.74 3.75 -4.02
C PRO A 223 14.41 4.19 -4.64
N VAL A 224 13.65 3.22 -5.10
CA VAL A 224 12.35 3.44 -5.71
C VAL A 224 11.29 3.60 -4.61
N GLY A 225 10.71 4.79 -4.50
CA GLY A 225 9.56 5.07 -3.63
C GLY A 225 9.91 5.68 -2.26
N ALA A 226 8.87 5.88 -1.44
CA ALA A 226 9.00 6.35 -0.07
C ALA A 226 9.49 5.22 0.83
N ALA A 227 10.45 5.50 1.72
CA ALA A 227 11.05 4.55 2.62
C ALA A 227 10.91 4.95 4.08
N LEU A 228 10.92 3.95 4.95
CA LEU A 228 11.12 4.11 6.38
C LEU A 228 12.51 3.57 6.74
N LEU A 229 13.27 4.36 7.49
CA LEU A 229 14.48 3.90 8.17
C LEU A 229 14.12 3.64 9.63
N ILE A 230 14.37 2.44 10.13
CA ILE A 230 14.20 2.06 11.52
C ILE A 230 15.60 1.76 12.07
N VAL A 231 15.97 2.42 13.18
CA VAL A 231 17.25 2.22 13.85
C VAL A 231 17.00 1.82 15.29
N GLY A 232 17.64 0.72 15.72
CA GLY A 232 17.53 0.22 17.07
C GLY A 232 17.60 -1.31 17.14
N ARG A 233 17.86 -1.83 18.35
CA ARG A 233 17.95 -3.28 18.60
C ARG A 233 16.72 -4.09 18.22
N VAL A 234 15.56 -3.43 18.13
CA VAL A 234 14.30 -4.06 17.72
C VAL A 234 14.34 -4.67 16.31
N VAL A 235 15.23 -4.18 15.46
CA VAL A 235 15.43 -4.71 14.11
C VAL A 235 15.87 -6.17 14.13
N ASN A 236 16.64 -6.59 15.14
CA ASN A 236 17.12 -7.96 15.26
C ASN A 236 16.01 -9.00 15.47
N PHE A 237 14.84 -8.57 15.94
CA PHE A 237 13.71 -9.50 16.11
C PHE A 237 13.10 -9.94 14.78
N ARG A 238 13.32 -9.20 13.68
CA ARG A 238 12.78 -9.54 12.36
C ARG A 238 13.14 -10.97 11.93
N GLN A 239 14.34 -11.45 12.23
CA GLN A 239 14.75 -12.81 11.85
C GLN A 239 13.79 -13.90 12.40
N HIS A 240 13.08 -13.60 13.49
CA HIS A 240 12.13 -14.51 14.14
C HIS A 240 10.67 -14.11 13.91
N LEU A 241 10.41 -12.83 13.64
CA LEU A 241 9.05 -12.27 13.59
C LEU A 241 8.56 -11.94 12.18
N ARG A 242 9.38 -12.15 11.15
CA ARG A 242 8.91 -11.94 9.78
C ARG A 242 7.79 -12.92 9.44
N TRP A 243 6.66 -12.40 9.06
CA TRP A 243 5.47 -13.17 8.79
C TRP A 243 4.82 -12.82 7.45
N PHE A 244 4.94 -11.56 7.02
CA PHE A 244 4.27 -11.05 5.83
C PHE A 244 5.00 -11.46 4.56
N ASP A 245 6.30 -11.17 4.48
CA ASP A 245 7.15 -11.47 3.33
C ASP A 245 7.66 -12.93 3.29
N SER A 246 7.21 -13.75 4.24
CA SER A 246 7.34 -15.23 4.21
C SER A 246 6.11 -15.94 3.66
N ARG A 247 5.06 -15.19 3.32
CA ARG A 247 3.83 -15.76 2.75
C ARG A 247 4.10 -16.34 1.36
N PRO A 248 3.43 -17.43 0.98
CA PRO A 248 3.73 -18.16 -0.27
C PRO A 248 3.58 -17.36 -1.56
N LEU A 249 2.65 -16.39 -1.57
CA LEU A 249 2.38 -15.53 -2.72
C LEU A 249 2.90 -14.10 -2.55
N PHE A 250 3.77 -13.88 -1.55
CA PHE A 250 4.39 -12.58 -1.39
C PHE A 250 5.22 -12.20 -2.62
N GLY A 251 5.03 -10.97 -3.12
CA GLY A 251 5.66 -10.49 -4.34
C GLY A 251 5.06 -11.01 -5.64
N ARG A 252 3.95 -11.76 -5.57
CA ARG A 252 3.21 -12.24 -6.72
C ARG A 252 1.97 -11.42 -6.97
N CYS A 253 1.61 -11.26 -8.25
CA CYS A 253 0.40 -10.59 -8.69
C CYS A 253 -0.57 -11.60 -9.29
N ALA A 254 -1.79 -11.64 -8.77
CA ALA A 254 -2.86 -12.49 -9.23
C ALA A 254 -3.97 -11.67 -9.90
N LEU A 255 -4.36 -12.04 -11.10
CA LEU A 255 -5.54 -11.51 -11.78
C LEU A 255 -6.74 -12.41 -11.50
N VAL A 256 -7.77 -11.86 -10.85
CA VAL A 256 -9.03 -12.56 -10.59
C VAL A 256 -10.07 -12.11 -11.61
N MET A 257 -10.51 -13.08 -12.43
CA MET A 257 -11.51 -12.84 -13.46
C MET A 257 -12.90 -13.07 -12.88
N HIS A 258 -13.77 -12.14 -13.03
CA HIS A 258 -15.19 -12.01 -12.66
C HIS A 258 -15.54 -11.04 -11.54
N SER A 259 -16.72 -10.42 -11.70
CA SER A 259 -17.36 -9.52 -10.72
C SER A 259 -18.52 -10.24 -10.02
N ASN A 260 -18.23 -11.06 -9.04
CA ASN A 260 -19.25 -11.64 -8.18
C ASN A 260 -18.67 -11.89 -6.77
N GLU A 261 -19.54 -12.23 -5.82
CA GLU A 261 -19.12 -12.51 -4.44
C GLU A 261 -18.00 -13.57 -4.35
N GLN A 262 -17.94 -14.52 -5.29
CA GLN A 262 -16.88 -15.54 -5.34
C GLN A 262 -15.52 -14.93 -5.77
N ALA A 263 -15.54 -13.92 -6.62
CA ALA A 263 -14.30 -13.21 -6.99
C ALA A 263 -13.74 -12.39 -5.82
N ASP A 264 -14.60 -11.73 -5.05
CA ASP A 264 -14.20 -11.00 -3.84
C ASP A 264 -13.63 -11.93 -2.78
N GLU A 265 -14.28 -13.10 -2.57
CA GLU A 265 -13.78 -14.13 -1.67
C GLU A 265 -12.42 -14.66 -2.14
N MET A 266 -12.28 -14.96 -3.43
CA MET A 266 -11.01 -15.43 -4.01
C MET A 266 -9.90 -14.38 -3.87
N ALA A 267 -10.18 -13.13 -4.16
CA ALA A 267 -9.26 -12.02 -3.97
C ALA A 267 -8.79 -11.91 -2.52
N SER A 268 -9.73 -12.01 -1.56
CA SER A 268 -9.42 -12.00 -0.13
C SER A 268 -8.51 -13.17 0.26
N LEU A 269 -8.77 -14.38 -0.25
CA LEU A 269 -7.96 -15.56 0.03
C LEU A 269 -6.53 -15.41 -0.52
N LEU A 270 -6.36 -14.91 -1.74
CA LEU A 270 -5.05 -14.68 -2.35
C LEU A 270 -4.27 -13.57 -1.63
N ARG A 271 -4.92 -12.47 -1.24
CA ARG A 271 -4.30 -11.41 -0.42
C ARG A 271 -3.82 -11.95 0.93
N ARG A 272 -4.57 -12.86 1.57
CA ARG A 272 -4.12 -13.54 2.80
C ARG A 272 -2.87 -14.38 2.59
N GLN A 273 -2.64 -14.91 1.40
CA GLN A 273 -1.42 -15.63 1.03
C GLN A 273 -0.27 -14.69 0.62
N GLY A 274 -0.51 -13.38 0.58
CA GLY A 274 0.50 -12.34 0.31
C GLY A 274 0.49 -11.79 -1.12
N ALA A 275 -0.42 -12.23 -1.98
CA ALA A 275 -0.51 -11.73 -3.34
C ALA A 275 -1.01 -10.28 -3.42
N GLU A 276 -0.52 -9.56 -4.40
CA GLU A 276 -1.24 -8.44 -5.02
C GLU A 276 -2.39 -9.01 -5.85
N VAL A 277 -3.57 -8.43 -5.76
CA VAL A 277 -4.73 -8.93 -6.51
C VAL A 277 -5.33 -7.82 -7.32
N LEU A 278 -5.36 -8.04 -8.63
CA LEU A 278 -6.07 -7.22 -9.60
C LEU A 278 -7.41 -7.88 -9.91
N MET A 279 -8.47 -7.07 -9.93
CA MET A 279 -9.82 -7.51 -10.27
C MET A 279 -10.14 -7.04 -11.68
N ASP A 280 -10.72 -7.90 -12.51
CA ASP A 280 -11.17 -7.56 -13.89
C ASP A 280 -12.17 -6.39 -13.93
N THR A 281 -12.81 -6.11 -12.80
CA THR A 281 -13.80 -5.03 -12.64
C THR A 281 -13.21 -3.71 -12.17
N ASP A 282 -11.91 -3.65 -11.91
CA ASP A 282 -11.27 -2.43 -11.45
C ASP A 282 -11.34 -1.35 -12.53
N ALA A 283 -11.96 -0.22 -12.22
CA ALA A 283 -12.11 0.89 -13.14
C ALA A 283 -10.73 1.40 -13.58
N GLY A 284 -10.45 1.36 -14.86
CA GLY A 284 -9.17 1.77 -15.45
C GLY A 284 -8.12 0.66 -15.52
N LEU A 285 -8.42 -0.58 -15.09
CA LEU A 285 -7.53 -1.70 -15.29
C LEU A 285 -7.49 -2.07 -16.79
N ASP A 286 -6.33 -1.92 -17.38
CA ASP A 286 -6.02 -2.44 -18.70
C ASP A 286 -5.37 -3.81 -18.57
N VAL A 287 -6.17 -4.88 -18.57
CA VAL A 287 -5.72 -6.27 -18.44
C VAL A 287 -4.70 -6.62 -19.50
N TYR A 288 -4.91 -6.17 -20.73
CA TYR A 288 -3.96 -6.41 -21.83
C TYR A 288 -2.58 -5.84 -21.50
N ARG A 289 -2.53 -4.60 -21.04
CA ARG A 289 -1.28 -3.91 -20.68
C ARG A 289 -0.60 -4.56 -19.48
N GLN A 290 -1.35 -4.98 -18.46
CA GLN A 290 -0.78 -5.66 -17.30
C GLN A 290 -0.11 -6.98 -17.67
N LEU A 291 -0.73 -7.75 -18.57
CA LEU A 291 -0.15 -8.99 -19.08
C LEU A 291 1.03 -8.73 -20.00
N LEU A 292 0.94 -7.76 -20.91
CA LEU A 292 2.03 -7.37 -21.80
C LEU A 292 3.27 -6.91 -21.02
N ASP A 293 3.07 -6.13 -19.96
CA ASP A 293 4.13 -5.66 -19.06
C ASP A 293 4.67 -6.78 -18.14
N ARG A 294 4.16 -8.02 -18.23
CA ARG A 294 4.50 -9.17 -17.37
C ARG A 294 4.33 -8.90 -15.88
N LYS A 295 3.29 -8.15 -15.53
CA LYS A 295 3.00 -7.81 -14.14
C LYS A 295 2.10 -8.83 -13.44
N VAL A 296 1.55 -9.81 -14.17
CA VAL A 296 0.63 -10.83 -13.65
C VAL A 296 1.35 -12.18 -13.60
N ASP A 297 1.48 -12.76 -12.41
CA ASP A 297 2.09 -14.07 -12.21
C ASP A 297 1.07 -15.20 -12.39
N VAL A 298 -0.20 -14.98 -12.03
CA VAL A 298 -1.26 -15.97 -12.16
C VAL A 298 -2.59 -15.33 -12.54
N VAL A 299 -3.31 -15.96 -13.47
CA VAL A 299 -4.71 -15.65 -13.77
C VAL A 299 -5.60 -16.78 -13.27
N THR A 300 -6.73 -16.44 -12.62
CA THR A 300 -7.63 -17.41 -12.01
C THR A 300 -8.98 -17.45 -12.73
N PHE A 301 -9.44 -18.66 -13.05
CA PHE A 301 -10.73 -18.91 -13.65
C PHE A 301 -11.54 -19.90 -12.81
N THR A 302 -12.69 -19.45 -12.32
CA THR A 302 -13.60 -20.29 -11.52
C THR A 302 -14.81 -20.79 -12.32
N SER A 303 -14.93 -20.40 -13.60
CA SER A 303 -16.01 -20.81 -14.50
C SER A 303 -15.61 -20.75 -15.96
N ALA A 304 -16.32 -21.48 -16.83
CA ALA A 304 -16.13 -21.39 -18.26
C ALA A 304 -16.48 -19.99 -18.83
N SER A 305 -17.47 -19.31 -18.25
CA SER A 305 -17.85 -17.95 -18.66
C SER A 305 -16.73 -16.93 -18.39
N ALA A 306 -15.95 -17.11 -17.30
CA ALA A 306 -14.78 -16.29 -17.01
C ALA A 306 -13.71 -16.41 -18.10
N VAL A 307 -13.44 -17.64 -18.52
CA VAL A 307 -12.49 -17.91 -19.62
C VAL A 307 -12.96 -17.25 -20.91
N LEU A 308 -14.22 -17.43 -21.27
CA LEU A 308 -14.78 -16.85 -22.51
C LEU A 308 -14.79 -15.33 -22.49
N GLY A 309 -15.13 -14.71 -21.35
CA GLY A 309 -15.08 -13.25 -21.16
C GLY A 309 -13.67 -12.70 -21.33
N PHE A 310 -12.68 -13.36 -20.70
CA PHE A 310 -11.26 -13.01 -20.82
C PHE A 310 -10.78 -13.08 -22.29
N LEU A 311 -11.09 -14.17 -22.99
CA LEU A 311 -10.73 -14.34 -24.39
C LEU A 311 -11.41 -13.31 -25.32
N ALA A 312 -12.67 -12.94 -25.00
CA ALA A 312 -13.39 -11.92 -25.74
C ALA A 312 -12.79 -10.52 -25.58
N SER A 313 -12.25 -10.21 -24.39
CA SER A 313 -11.63 -8.91 -24.09
C SER A 313 -10.24 -8.73 -24.71
N LEU A 314 -9.46 -9.82 -24.83
CA LEU A 314 -8.08 -9.78 -25.34
C LEU A 314 -7.91 -10.19 -26.80
N GLY A 315 -8.87 -10.96 -27.34
CA GLY A 315 -8.71 -11.70 -28.59
C GLY A 315 -8.09 -13.08 -28.38
N ALA A 316 -8.77 -14.11 -28.86
CA ALA A 316 -8.36 -15.51 -28.64
C ALA A 316 -6.96 -15.82 -29.18
N ASP A 317 -6.58 -15.22 -30.30
CA ASP A 317 -5.29 -15.44 -30.97
C ASP A 317 -4.10 -14.85 -30.18
N GLN A 318 -4.34 -13.80 -29.36
CA GLN A 318 -3.30 -13.13 -28.58
C GLN A 318 -3.16 -13.70 -27.17
N ALA A 319 -4.18 -14.39 -26.67
CA ALA A 319 -4.22 -14.88 -25.28
C ALA A 319 -3.03 -15.82 -24.96
N SER A 320 -2.64 -16.68 -25.91
CA SER A 320 -1.52 -17.59 -25.72
C SER A 320 -0.18 -16.87 -25.52
N ASP A 321 0.08 -15.83 -26.31
CA ASP A 321 1.31 -15.04 -26.21
C ASP A 321 1.34 -14.20 -24.94
N LEU A 322 0.21 -13.59 -24.57
CA LEU A 322 0.08 -12.77 -23.37
C LEU A 322 0.24 -13.59 -22.08
N LEU A 323 -0.25 -14.84 -22.09
CA LEU A 323 -0.15 -15.75 -20.96
C LEU A 323 1.13 -16.61 -20.93
N ALA A 324 2.05 -16.43 -21.87
CA ALA A 324 3.27 -17.23 -21.96
C ALA A 324 4.14 -17.20 -20.68
N HIS A 325 4.00 -16.14 -19.87
CA HIS A 325 4.72 -15.96 -18.59
C HIS A 325 3.80 -15.93 -17.36
N THR A 326 2.50 -16.20 -17.54
CA THR A 326 1.48 -16.16 -16.51
C THR A 326 0.92 -17.55 -16.28
N ALA A 327 0.93 -18.04 -15.05
CA ALA A 327 0.33 -19.30 -14.70
C ALA A 327 -1.20 -19.22 -14.87
N VAL A 328 -1.80 -20.17 -15.59
CA VAL A 328 -3.24 -20.29 -15.72
C VAL A 328 -3.76 -21.23 -14.64
N ALA A 329 -4.62 -20.74 -13.74
CA ALA A 329 -5.22 -21.51 -12.67
C ALA A 329 -6.71 -21.70 -12.91
N THR A 330 -7.21 -22.93 -12.78
CA THR A 330 -8.62 -23.29 -13.01
C THR A 330 -9.23 -24.04 -11.84
N LEU A 331 -10.45 -23.65 -11.47
CA LEU A 331 -11.29 -24.36 -10.52
C LEU A 331 -12.50 -24.95 -11.25
N GLY A 332 -12.66 -26.28 -11.17
CA GLY A 332 -13.75 -27.02 -11.81
C GLY A 332 -13.40 -27.49 -13.23
N ALA A 333 -14.01 -28.62 -13.63
CA ALA A 333 -13.78 -29.22 -14.93
C ALA A 333 -14.19 -28.29 -16.10
N ALA A 334 -15.30 -27.55 -15.95
CA ALA A 334 -15.81 -26.65 -16.99
C ALA A 334 -14.84 -25.50 -17.32
N ALA A 335 -14.16 -24.95 -16.32
CA ALA A 335 -13.14 -23.92 -16.53
C ALA A 335 -11.89 -24.51 -17.21
N ALA A 336 -11.44 -25.68 -16.77
CA ALA A 336 -10.29 -26.37 -17.35
C ALA A 336 -10.54 -26.76 -18.83
N ASP A 337 -11.72 -27.28 -19.14
CA ASP A 337 -12.12 -27.63 -20.51
C ASP A 337 -12.20 -26.39 -21.40
N ALA A 338 -12.67 -25.25 -20.89
CA ALA A 338 -12.72 -23.99 -21.64
C ALA A 338 -11.32 -23.45 -21.96
N VAL A 339 -10.41 -23.50 -20.97
CA VAL A 339 -8.98 -23.12 -21.16
C VAL A 339 -8.33 -24.03 -22.22
N THR A 340 -8.53 -25.34 -22.12
CA THR A 340 -7.97 -26.31 -23.07
C THR A 340 -8.50 -26.10 -24.50
N ARG A 341 -9.80 -25.82 -24.65
CA ARG A 341 -10.40 -25.47 -25.97
C ARG A 341 -9.86 -24.19 -26.58
N ALA A 342 -9.36 -23.29 -25.76
CA ALA A 342 -8.68 -22.07 -26.21
C ALA A 342 -7.19 -22.29 -26.51
N ASN A 343 -6.72 -23.54 -26.62
CA ASN A 343 -5.31 -23.92 -26.80
C ASN A 343 -4.37 -23.39 -25.70
N LEU A 344 -4.91 -23.14 -24.50
CA LEU A 344 -4.15 -22.79 -23.32
C LEU A 344 -3.96 -24.02 -22.43
N THR A 345 -2.86 -24.05 -21.67
CA THR A 345 -2.58 -25.15 -20.74
C THR A 345 -2.73 -24.65 -19.30
N PRO A 346 -3.65 -25.19 -18.49
CA PRO A 346 -3.71 -24.83 -17.08
C PRO A 346 -2.48 -25.36 -16.34
N ALA A 347 -1.71 -24.45 -15.74
CA ALA A 347 -0.58 -24.79 -14.87
C ALA A 347 -1.04 -25.30 -13.50
N ILE A 348 -2.20 -24.84 -13.07
CA ILE A 348 -2.82 -25.21 -11.79
C ILE A 348 -4.27 -25.60 -12.07
N GLN A 349 -4.61 -26.86 -11.75
CA GLN A 349 -5.96 -27.37 -11.97
C GLN A 349 -6.51 -28.04 -10.71
N LEU A 350 -7.62 -27.55 -10.23
CA LEU A 350 -8.41 -28.19 -9.18
C LEU A 350 -9.77 -28.59 -9.75
N SER A 351 -9.99 -29.88 -9.94
CA SER A 351 -11.20 -30.41 -10.61
C SER A 351 -12.48 -30.17 -9.82
N ALA A 352 -12.40 -30.13 -8.48
CA ALA A 352 -13.46 -29.78 -7.57
C ALA A 352 -12.88 -29.35 -6.22
N GLY A 353 -13.53 -28.41 -5.53
CA GLY A 353 -13.09 -27.97 -4.23
C GLY A 353 -13.64 -26.59 -3.86
N SER A 354 -13.26 -26.12 -2.68
CA SER A 354 -13.59 -24.77 -2.23
C SER A 354 -12.60 -23.73 -2.81
N LEU A 355 -12.98 -22.46 -2.79
CA LEU A 355 -12.08 -21.36 -3.13
C LEU A 355 -10.82 -21.34 -2.25
N ALA A 356 -10.96 -21.71 -0.96
CA ALA A 356 -9.83 -21.83 -0.05
C ALA A 356 -8.83 -22.92 -0.50
N ALA A 357 -9.32 -24.10 -0.89
CA ALA A 357 -8.47 -25.17 -1.43
C ALA A 357 -7.80 -24.75 -2.75
N PHE A 358 -8.48 -23.96 -3.56
CA PHE A 358 -7.93 -23.45 -4.81
C PHE A 358 -6.82 -22.42 -4.55
N ALA A 359 -7.01 -21.48 -3.61
CA ALA A 359 -5.98 -20.54 -3.21
C ALA A 359 -4.73 -21.27 -2.64
N GLU A 360 -4.92 -22.34 -1.86
CA GLU A 360 -3.83 -23.18 -1.37
C GLU A 360 -3.09 -23.91 -2.50
N ALA A 361 -3.80 -24.40 -3.52
CA ALA A 361 -3.17 -25.03 -4.70
C ALA A 361 -2.31 -24.03 -5.47
N ILE A 362 -2.78 -22.79 -5.62
CA ILE A 362 -2.00 -21.70 -6.23
C ILE A 362 -0.75 -21.40 -5.38
N ALA A 363 -0.91 -21.26 -4.07
CA ALA A 363 0.18 -21.01 -3.15
C ALA A 363 1.23 -22.16 -3.17
N ALA A 364 0.79 -23.41 -3.28
CA ALA A 364 1.68 -24.56 -3.38
C ALA A 364 2.51 -24.56 -4.67
N HIS A 365 1.91 -24.17 -5.79
CA HIS A 365 2.61 -24.05 -7.07
C HIS A 365 3.81 -23.08 -6.98
N PHE A 366 3.62 -21.91 -6.37
CA PHE A 366 4.69 -20.90 -6.25
C PHE A 366 5.69 -21.18 -5.12
N ARG A 367 5.39 -22.10 -4.18
CA ARG A 367 6.38 -22.58 -3.20
C ARG A 367 7.39 -23.57 -3.81
N SER A 368 6.97 -24.26 -4.87
CA SER A 368 7.76 -25.32 -5.50
C SER A 368 8.61 -24.83 -6.68
N ASN A 369 8.39 -23.62 -7.13
CA ASN A 369 9.07 -22.92 -8.21
C ASN A 369 9.71 -21.64 -7.70
#